data_884397d152b2b26338d9296a98a4024b
#
_entry.id   884397d152b2b26338d9296a98a4024b
#
_cell.length_a   1.000
_cell.length_b   1.000
_cell.length_c   1.000
_cell.angle_alpha   90.00
_cell.angle_beta   90.00
_cell.angle_gamma   90.00
#
_symmetry.space_group_name_H-M   'P 1'
#
loop_
_entity.id
_entity.type
_entity.pdbx_description
1 polymer ?
#
loop_
_entity_poly.entity_id
_entity_poly.type
_entity_poly.pdbx_seq_one_letter_code
_entity_poly.pdbx_strand_id
1 'polypeptide(L)'
;MSRAIDESIYAVNMFSERGYKRAQCRYCKAYFWSAVDRENCGDAPCADYTFFAIPAKRVLSYREVRNMFLEFFRKRGHEVIEPRPVVARWREDLYLTIASIVVFQPHVTSGIVEPPANPLVIAQPCIRLEDIDSVGLTLGRHLTNFIMGGHHAFNYPDKHVYWVNETVDFARKFFVEELGIPEEELVFKESWWEGGGNAGPSFEVAVGGLELATLVFMMYRVDGASYIELPLKIVDTGYGIERIAWFTQKTPTAFHAVYGDLVREFHKLLNVPEPEKNVLYALVEKSGRYNLSDPKEFNTVVDLVAKELKLGSVELKELLRKVFDVYAVLDHTKSIALMLADGVVPSNSGEGYLARLVIRRTLRRLSRLGVDVKLGELISRQISFWGDMFPNMVKHRNIILEIVDLEEDKFRELLSKVSTIAVRYSRKIPSAEELIQLYDSQGIPPDVLQQELEKKYG
;
A
#
# COMPACT_ATOMS: atom_id res chain seq x y z
N MET A 1 17.32 14.06 20.80
CA MET A 1 16.51 14.68 21.88
C MET A 1 15.05 14.55 21.45
N SER A 2 14.26 13.70 22.10
CA SER A 2 12.81 13.67 21.86
C SER A 2 12.25 15.03 22.34
N ARG A 3 11.88 15.91 21.41
CA ARG A 3 11.00 17.02 21.80
C ARG A 3 9.72 16.39 22.31
N ALA A 4 9.29 16.80 23.51
CA ALA A 4 7.98 16.46 24.01
C ALA A 4 6.97 17.01 23.00
N ILE A 5 6.21 16.12 22.35
CA ILE A 5 5.08 16.50 21.50
C ILE A 5 4.15 17.29 22.41
N ASP A 6 3.65 18.42 21.95
CA ASP A 6 2.58 19.11 22.65
C ASP A 6 1.32 18.24 22.57
N GLU A 7 1.08 17.47 23.62
CA GLU A 7 -0.05 16.55 23.71
C GLU A 7 -1.41 17.24 23.60
N SER A 8 -1.47 18.58 23.80
CA SER A 8 -2.71 19.35 23.66
C SER A 8 -3.31 19.25 22.25
N ILE A 9 -2.50 18.95 21.22
CA ILE A 9 -2.98 18.78 19.86
C ILE A 9 -3.94 17.60 19.72
N TYR A 10 -3.83 16.60 20.59
CA TYR A 10 -4.71 15.43 20.58
C TYR A 10 -6.00 15.64 21.36
N ALA A 11 -6.15 16.75 22.10
CA ALA A 11 -7.36 17.10 22.83
C ALA A 11 -8.40 17.77 21.91
N VAL A 12 -9.04 16.98 21.05
CA VAL A 12 -10.01 17.44 20.04
C VAL A 12 -11.37 17.67 20.68
N ASN A 13 -12.03 18.79 20.37
CA ASN A 13 -13.35 19.14 20.92
C ASN A 13 -14.41 18.07 20.65
N MET A 14 -14.43 17.51 19.44
CA MET A 14 -15.36 16.45 19.05
C MET A 14 -15.26 15.23 20.00
N PHE A 15 -14.08 14.89 20.50
CA PHE A 15 -13.93 13.77 21.42
C PHE A 15 -14.70 14.00 22.73
N SER A 16 -14.58 15.18 23.33
CA SER A 16 -15.31 15.51 24.57
C SER A 16 -16.83 15.62 24.32
N GLU A 17 -17.24 16.23 23.19
CA GLU A 17 -18.65 16.40 22.84
C GLU A 17 -19.36 15.08 22.54
N ARG A 18 -18.65 14.08 22.05
CA ARG A 18 -19.16 12.76 21.66
C ARG A 18 -18.87 11.66 22.66
N GLY A 19 -18.26 11.99 23.80
CA GLY A 19 -17.99 11.03 24.87
C GLY A 19 -16.84 10.07 24.58
N TYR A 20 -15.94 10.41 23.67
CA TYR A 20 -14.71 9.64 23.47
C TYR A 20 -13.80 9.78 24.69
N LYS A 21 -13.17 8.68 25.06
CA LYS A 21 -12.20 8.61 26.16
C LYS A 21 -10.81 8.27 25.61
N ARG A 22 -9.80 8.95 26.18
CA ARG A 22 -8.39 8.62 25.92
C ARG A 22 -7.99 7.43 26.75
N ALA A 23 -7.41 6.42 26.09
CA ALA A 23 -6.89 5.21 26.74
C ALA A 23 -5.52 4.84 26.17
N GLN A 24 -4.76 4.01 26.86
CA GLN A 24 -3.48 3.50 26.37
C GLN A 24 -3.62 2.05 25.90
N CYS A 25 -3.17 1.74 24.72
CA CYS A 25 -3.19 0.41 24.16
C CYS A 25 -2.34 -0.57 24.98
N ARG A 26 -2.94 -1.69 25.39
CA ARG A 26 -2.26 -2.72 26.18
C ARG A 26 -1.05 -3.33 25.46
N TYR A 27 -1.08 -3.36 24.12
CA TYR A 27 -0.05 -4.00 23.28
C TYR A 27 1.04 -3.02 22.85
N CYS A 28 0.71 -2.02 22.01
CA CYS A 28 1.70 -1.09 21.45
C CYS A 28 2.02 0.12 22.33
N LYS A 29 1.27 0.33 23.44
CA LYS A 29 1.41 1.45 24.38
C LYS A 29 1.08 2.83 23.80
N ALA A 30 0.66 2.93 22.52
CA ALA A 30 0.17 4.18 21.97
C ALA A 30 -1.13 4.60 22.64
N TYR A 31 -1.37 5.91 22.76
CA TYR A 31 -2.66 6.44 23.21
C TYR A 31 -3.66 6.42 22.04
N PHE A 32 -4.93 6.28 22.37
CA PHE A 32 -6.02 6.33 21.42
C PHE A 32 -7.31 6.85 22.04
N TRP A 33 -8.24 7.29 21.20
CA TRP A 33 -9.55 7.78 21.57
C TRP A 33 -10.64 6.87 21.02
N SER A 34 -11.61 6.50 21.85
CA SER A 34 -12.75 5.64 21.50
C SER A 34 -14.00 6.05 22.29
N ALA A 35 -15.17 5.94 21.65
CA ALA A 35 -16.45 6.21 22.30
C ALA A 35 -16.85 5.11 23.30
N VAL A 36 -16.20 3.96 23.27
CA VAL A 36 -16.42 2.82 24.19
C VAL A 36 -15.10 2.40 24.84
N ASP A 37 -15.19 1.74 25.99
CA ASP A 37 -14.00 1.25 26.67
C ASP A 37 -13.36 0.09 25.86
N ARG A 38 -12.05 0.22 25.56
CA ARG A 38 -11.25 -0.75 24.80
C ARG A 38 -9.90 -0.97 25.43
N GLU A 39 -9.36 -2.20 25.33
CA GLU A 39 -8.00 -2.52 25.80
C GLU A 39 -6.92 -2.28 24.74
N ASN A 40 -7.30 -2.14 23.45
CA ASN A 40 -6.38 -1.96 22.33
C ASN A 40 -6.83 -0.82 21.40
N CYS A 41 -5.88 -0.35 20.58
CA CYS A 41 -6.06 0.79 19.68
C CYS A 41 -6.91 0.47 18.43
N GLY A 42 -7.47 -0.73 18.30
CA GLY A 42 -8.31 -1.11 17.18
C GLY A 42 -7.60 -1.30 15.84
N ASP A 43 -6.27 -1.22 15.80
CA ASP A 43 -5.45 -1.41 14.61
C ASP A 43 -4.60 -2.70 14.72
N ALA A 44 -4.31 -3.35 13.61
CA ALA A 44 -3.34 -4.43 13.56
C ALA A 44 -1.89 -3.88 13.75
N PRO A 45 -0.97 -4.59 14.45
CA PRO A 45 -1.11 -5.95 14.97
C PRO A 45 -1.76 -6.07 16.36
N CYS A 46 -2.31 -5.01 16.93
CA CYS A 46 -2.92 -5.04 18.27
C CYS A 46 -4.31 -5.68 18.30
N ALA A 47 -4.97 -5.79 17.15
CA ALA A 47 -6.31 -6.35 16.98
C ALA A 47 -6.35 -7.34 15.81
N ASP A 48 -7.25 -8.32 15.89
CA ASP A 48 -7.62 -9.16 14.76
C ASP A 48 -8.50 -8.38 13.78
N TYR A 49 -8.64 -8.86 12.54
CA TYR A 49 -9.56 -8.27 11.60
C TYR A 49 -11.01 -8.70 11.91
N THR A 50 -11.71 -7.84 12.63
CA THR A 50 -13.14 -8.02 12.99
C THR A 50 -14.07 -7.17 12.14
N PHE A 51 -13.55 -6.35 11.25
CA PHE A 51 -14.31 -5.40 10.42
C PHE A 51 -15.36 -6.08 9.54
N PHE A 52 -15.24 -7.37 9.25
CA PHE A 52 -16.22 -8.13 8.48
C PHE A 52 -17.63 -8.11 9.12
N ALA A 53 -17.69 -8.09 10.46
CA ALA A 53 -18.95 -8.03 11.20
C ALA A 53 -19.51 -6.60 11.37
N ILE A 54 -18.71 -5.57 11.10
CA ILE A 54 -19.12 -4.17 11.28
C ILE A 54 -19.92 -3.71 10.07
N PRO A 55 -21.15 -3.16 10.24
CA PRO A 55 -21.97 -2.76 9.12
C PRO A 55 -21.42 -1.56 8.36
N ALA A 56 -21.86 -1.42 7.11
CA ALA A 56 -21.72 -0.22 6.27
C ALA A 56 -23.07 0.04 5.60
N LYS A 57 -23.39 1.30 5.33
CA LYS A 57 -24.66 1.68 4.67
C LYS A 57 -24.82 1.05 3.29
N ARG A 58 -23.72 0.93 2.55
CA ARG A 58 -23.71 0.48 1.15
C ARG A 58 -22.47 -0.36 0.87
N VAL A 59 -22.63 -1.30 -0.04
CA VAL A 59 -21.50 -1.96 -0.70
C VAL A 59 -21.03 -1.02 -1.81
N LEU A 60 -19.78 -0.61 -1.77
CA LEU A 60 -19.20 0.35 -2.72
C LEU A 60 -18.03 -0.29 -3.46
N SER A 61 -18.07 -0.22 -4.78
CA SER A 61 -16.89 -0.54 -5.59
C SER A 61 -15.74 0.44 -5.32
N TYR A 62 -14.54 0.05 -5.67
CA TYR A 62 -13.35 0.88 -5.55
C TYR A 62 -13.52 2.26 -6.22
N ARG A 63 -14.13 2.31 -7.42
CA ARG A 63 -14.44 3.55 -8.14
C ARG A 63 -15.45 4.42 -7.42
N GLU A 64 -16.49 3.82 -6.86
CA GLU A 64 -17.51 4.53 -6.09
C GLU A 64 -16.94 5.12 -4.80
N VAL A 65 -16.07 4.42 -4.10
CA VAL A 65 -15.38 4.95 -2.90
C VAL A 65 -14.55 6.18 -3.26
N ARG A 66 -13.73 6.10 -4.32
CA ARG A 66 -12.95 7.25 -4.81
C ARG A 66 -13.86 8.45 -5.11
N ASN A 67 -14.92 8.25 -5.86
CA ASN A 67 -15.82 9.32 -6.25
C ASN A 67 -16.59 9.90 -5.06
N MET A 68 -17.04 9.05 -4.14
CA MET A 68 -17.68 9.48 -2.89
C MET A 68 -16.74 10.34 -2.05
N PHE A 69 -15.48 9.95 -1.90
CA PHE A 69 -14.47 10.71 -1.17
C PHE A 69 -14.30 12.13 -1.76
N LEU A 70 -14.08 12.23 -3.05
CA LEU A 70 -13.92 13.52 -3.72
C LEU A 70 -15.17 14.39 -3.59
N GLU A 71 -16.37 13.83 -3.79
CA GLU A 71 -17.64 14.55 -3.71
C GLU A 71 -17.96 14.99 -2.27
N PHE A 72 -17.61 14.18 -1.26
CA PHE A 72 -17.80 14.53 0.16
C PHE A 72 -17.06 15.82 0.52
N PHE A 73 -15.78 15.93 0.09
CA PHE A 73 -14.97 17.11 0.37
C PHE A 73 -15.31 18.29 -0.55
N ARG A 74 -15.65 18.02 -1.82
CA ARG A 74 -16.14 19.06 -2.74
C ARG A 74 -17.36 19.79 -2.18
N LYS A 75 -18.35 19.07 -1.64
CA LYS A 75 -19.53 19.64 -0.97
C LYS A 75 -19.20 20.48 0.27
N ARG A 76 -17.99 20.33 0.82
CA ARG A 76 -17.46 21.05 1.99
C ARG A 76 -16.47 22.15 1.63
N GLY A 77 -16.50 22.58 0.35
CA GLY A 77 -15.70 23.72 -0.13
C GLY A 77 -14.26 23.42 -0.53
N HIS A 78 -13.91 22.13 -0.67
CA HIS A 78 -12.60 21.76 -1.21
C HIS A 78 -12.64 21.73 -2.75
N GLU A 79 -11.63 22.32 -3.37
CA GLU A 79 -11.43 22.20 -4.83
C GLU A 79 -10.88 20.80 -5.15
N VAL A 80 -11.48 20.15 -6.15
CA VAL A 80 -11.00 18.84 -6.64
C VAL A 80 -9.83 19.06 -7.58
N ILE A 81 -8.66 18.52 -7.22
CA ILE A 81 -7.44 18.67 -8.00
C ILE A 81 -7.14 17.38 -8.77
N GLU A 82 -6.73 17.53 -10.03
CA GLU A 82 -6.31 16.42 -10.86
C GLU A 82 -5.02 15.76 -10.30
N PRO A 83 -4.95 14.42 -10.30
CA PRO A 83 -3.79 13.70 -9.80
C PRO A 83 -2.55 13.95 -10.67
N ARG A 84 -1.39 13.83 -10.06
CA ARG A 84 -0.09 13.89 -10.74
C ARG A 84 0.43 12.48 -11.07
N PRO A 85 1.43 12.37 -11.95
CA PRO A 85 2.08 11.10 -12.25
C PRO A 85 2.59 10.38 -11.00
N VAL A 86 2.66 9.05 -11.07
CA VAL A 86 3.25 8.23 -9.98
C VAL A 86 4.78 8.40 -9.89
N VAL A 87 5.39 9.09 -10.84
CA VAL A 87 6.83 9.42 -10.86
C VAL A 87 6.99 10.88 -10.48
N ALA A 88 7.71 11.15 -9.40
CA ALA A 88 7.85 12.47 -8.80
C ALA A 88 9.01 13.28 -9.45
N ARG A 89 8.94 13.55 -10.76
CA ARG A 89 10.00 14.25 -11.52
C ARG A 89 10.27 15.70 -11.09
N TRP A 90 9.42 16.27 -10.26
CA TRP A 90 9.63 17.59 -9.65
C TRP A 90 10.47 17.52 -8.36
N ARG A 91 10.93 16.31 -7.98
CA ARG A 91 11.74 16.04 -6.80
C ARG A 91 13.09 15.48 -7.21
N GLU A 92 14.17 15.90 -6.54
CA GLU A 92 15.51 15.35 -6.73
C GLU A 92 15.83 14.21 -5.74
N ASP A 93 15.12 14.19 -4.62
CA ASP A 93 15.33 13.28 -3.48
C ASP A 93 14.34 12.11 -3.43
N LEU A 94 13.34 12.08 -4.31
CA LEU A 94 12.28 11.09 -4.34
C LEU A 94 11.90 10.72 -5.78
N TYR A 95 11.95 9.42 -6.11
CA TYR A 95 11.62 8.94 -7.45
C TYR A 95 10.12 8.76 -7.69
N LEU A 96 9.39 8.32 -6.66
CA LEU A 96 7.99 7.91 -6.79
C LEU A 96 7.07 8.79 -5.91
N THR A 97 5.84 8.99 -6.36
CA THR A 97 4.80 9.66 -5.57
C THR A 97 4.26 8.65 -4.54
N ILE A 98 4.71 8.78 -3.29
CA ILE A 98 4.41 7.85 -2.19
C ILE A 98 3.22 8.28 -1.32
N ALA A 99 2.75 9.51 -1.46
CA ALA A 99 1.61 10.08 -0.74
C ALA A 99 1.03 11.26 -1.52
N SER A 100 -0.22 11.64 -1.25
CA SER A 100 -0.89 12.77 -1.90
C SER A 100 -0.16 14.10 -1.65
N ILE A 101 0.40 14.30 -0.44
CA ILE A 101 1.12 15.52 -0.09
C ILE A 101 2.42 15.71 -0.89
N VAL A 102 3.02 14.63 -1.40
CA VAL A 102 4.23 14.69 -2.25
C VAL A 102 4.01 15.58 -3.46
N VAL A 103 2.78 15.65 -3.97
CA VAL A 103 2.40 16.54 -5.08
C VAL A 103 2.70 18.01 -4.79
N PHE A 104 2.65 18.40 -3.53
CA PHE A 104 2.83 19.77 -3.03
C PHE A 104 4.20 20.02 -2.39
N GLN A 105 4.95 18.95 -2.14
CA GLN A 105 6.30 19.02 -1.58
C GLN A 105 7.37 19.23 -2.66
N PRO A 106 8.45 19.97 -2.37
CA PRO A 106 8.67 20.80 -1.18
C PRO A 106 8.13 22.24 -1.34
N HIS A 107 7.73 22.66 -2.52
CA HIS A 107 7.55 24.08 -2.87
C HIS A 107 6.33 24.72 -2.19
N VAL A 108 5.19 24.01 -2.18
CA VAL A 108 3.98 24.51 -1.50
C VAL A 108 4.12 24.36 0.01
N THR A 109 4.64 23.22 0.48
CA THR A 109 4.78 22.97 1.93
C THR A 109 5.80 23.89 2.60
N SER A 110 6.75 24.45 1.86
CA SER A 110 7.70 25.48 2.35
C SER A 110 7.16 26.90 2.22
N GLY A 111 5.99 27.10 1.63
CA GLY A 111 5.41 28.43 1.42
C GLY A 111 6.02 29.23 0.27
N ILE A 112 6.90 28.62 -0.56
CA ILE A 112 7.54 29.28 -1.71
C ILE A 112 6.53 29.47 -2.86
N VAL A 113 5.62 28.50 -3.04
CA VAL A 113 4.58 28.52 -4.06
C VAL A 113 3.23 28.36 -3.40
N GLU A 114 2.25 29.13 -3.83
CA GLU A 114 0.87 28.96 -3.36
C GLU A 114 0.27 27.62 -3.85
N PRO A 115 -0.59 26.98 -3.03
CA PRO A 115 -1.33 25.80 -3.48
C PRO A 115 -2.28 26.15 -4.62
N PRO A 116 -2.58 25.21 -5.54
CA PRO A 116 -3.52 25.47 -6.66
C PRO A 116 -4.94 25.81 -6.20
N ALA A 117 -5.30 25.39 -4.99
CA ALA A 117 -6.51 25.76 -4.27
C ALA A 117 -6.31 25.53 -2.76
N ASN A 118 -7.13 26.21 -1.94
CA ASN A 118 -7.00 26.08 -0.48
C ASN A 118 -8.35 26.35 0.20
N PRO A 119 -9.06 25.32 0.73
CA PRO A 119 -8.61 23.91 0.81
C PRO A 119 -8.80 23.14 -0.50
N LEU A 120 -8.14 21.98 -0.60
CA LEU A 120 -8.24 21.11 -1.77
C LEU A 120 -8.42 19.64 -1.41
N VAL A 121 -8.89 18.83 -2.37
CA VAL A 121 -9.00 17.37 -2.26
C VAL A 121 -8.47 16.70 -3.53
N ILE A 122 -7.78 15.59 -3.37
CA ILE A 122 -7.14 14.83 -4.45
C ILE A 122 -7.29 13.34 -4.21
N ALA A 123 -7.44 12.55 -5.27
CA ALA A 123 -7.32 11.09 -5.25
C ALA A 123 -6.06 10.69 -6.01
N GLN A 124 -4.92 10.68 -5.32
CA GLN A 124 -3.59 10.54 -5.89
C GLN A 124 -3.17 9.08 -6.01
N PRO A 125 -2.89 8.58 -7.23
CA PRO A 125 -2.19 7.32 -7.41
C PRO A 125 -0.78 7.39 -6.83
N CYS A 126 -0.46 6.41 -6.00
CA CYS A 126 0.82 6.32 -5.31
C CYS A 126 1.49 4.97 -5.59
N ILE A 127 2.82 4.96 -5.52
CA ILE A 127 3.62 3.72 -5.54
C ILE A 127 4.56 3.71 -4.34
N ARG A 128 4.50 2.62 -3.55
CA ARG A 128 5.41 2.33 -2.44
C ARG A 128 5.99 0.93 -2.62
N LEU A 129 7.31 0.82 -2.52
CA LEU A 129 8.02 -0.44 -2.74
C LEU A 129 8.70 -0.97 -1.46
N GLU A 130 8.58 -0.27 -0.32
CA GLU A 130 9.17 -0.70 0.95
C GLU A 130 8.68 -2.09 1.36
N ASP A 131 7.38 -2.35 1.23
CA ASP A 131 6.73 -3.61 1.61
C ASP A 131 6.46 -4.53 0.42
N ILE A 132 7.19 -4.39 -0.68
CA ILE A 132 6.97 -5.17 -1.92
C ILE A 132 6.99 -6.68 -1.70
N ASP A 133 7.80 -7.16 -0.75
CA ASP A 133 7.90 -8.58 -0.40
C ASP A 133 6.72 -9.08 0.45
N SER A 134 6.00 -8.17 1.12
CA SER A 134 4.81 -8.46 1.92
C SER A 134 3.52 -8.49 1.09
N VAL A 135 3.58 -8.02 -0.16
CA VAL A 135 2.43 -8.05 -1.06
C VAL A 135 2.02 -9.49 -1.35
N GLY A 136 0.73 -9.76 -1.26
CA GLY A 136 0.16 -11.11 -1.31
C GLY A 136 0.08 -11.75 0.08
N LEU A 137 1.17 -11.78 0.83
CA LEU A 137 1.22 -12.35 2.18
C LEU A 137 0.26 -11.68 3.15
N THR A 138 0.09 -10.36 3.05
CA THR A 138 -0.79 -9.57 3.92
C THR A 138 -2.22 -9.43 3.38
N LEU A 139 -2.57 -10.21 2.34
CA LEU A 139 -3.93 -10.32 1.78
C LEU A 139 -4.54 -8.98 1.31
N GLY A 140 -3.64 -8.04 0.98
CA GLY A 140 -3.97 -6.71 0.46
C GLY A 140 -3.91 -5.58 1.50
N ARG A 141 -3.43 -5.83 2.74
CA ARG A 141 -3.08 -4.76 3.66
C ARG A 141 -1.94 -3.89 3.10
N HIS A 142 -0.95 -4.53 2.45
CA HIS A 142 0.13 -3.88 1.73
C HIS A 142 -0.04 -4.11 0.22
N LEU A 143 0.03 -3.03 -0.53
CA LEU A 143 -0.02 -2.98 -1.99
C LEU A 143 1.13 -2.11 -2.47
N THR A 144 1.73 -2.42 -3.63
CA THR A 144 2.78 -1.56 -4.20
C THR A 144 2.19 -0.33 -4.89
N ASN A 145 0.91 -0.37 -5.24
CA ASN A 145 0.18 0.75 -5.84
C ASN A 145 -1.20 0.91 -5.19
N PHE A 146 -1.58 2.14 -4.92
CA PHE A 146 -2.87 2.45 -4.30
C PHE A 146 -3.27 3.90 -4.64
N ILE A 147 -4.55 4.24 -4.44
CA ILE A 147 -5.01 5.63 -4.46
C ILE A 147 -5.08 6.15 -3.03
N MET A 148 -4.33 7.19 -2.75
CA MET A 148 -4.46 7.94 -1.51
C MET A 148 -5.46 9.07 -1.72
N GLY A 149 -6.61 8.99 -1.05
CA GLY A 149 -7.51 10.12 -0.91
C GLY A 149 -6.91 11.12 0.06
N GLY A 150 -6.64 12.33 -0.38
CA GLY A 150 -6.09 13.38 0.47
C GLY A 150 -6.94 14.63 0.44
N HIS A 151 -7.32 15.17 1.59
CA HIS A 151 -7.76 16.56 1.68
C HIS A 151 -6.71 17.37 2.43
N HIS A 152 -6.45 18.57 1.93
CA HIS A 152 -5.36 19.40 2.42
C HIS A 152 -5.82 20.82 2.66
N ALA A 153 -5.30 21.43 3.74
CA ALA A 153 -5.44 22.83 4.05
C ALA A 153 -4.08 23.42 4.43
N PHE A 154 -3.74 24.54 3.83
CA PHE A 154 -2.49 25.24 4.05
C PHE A 154 -2.78 26.50 4.86
N ASN A 155 -2.46 26.48 6.16
CA ASN A 155 -2.72 27.57 7.09
C ASN A 155 -1.48 28.47 7.19
N TYR A 156 -1.57 29.64 6.59
CA TYR A 156 -0.57 30.70 6.69
C TYR A 156 -0.76 31.49 8.00
N PRO A 157 0.26 32.21 8.47
CA PRO A 157 0.14 32.99 9.71
C PRO A 157 -1.02 34.00 9.72
N ASP A 158 -1.38 34.53 8.55
CA ASP A 158 -2.43 35.52 8.32
C ASP A 158 -3.72 34.93 7.73
N LYS A 159 -3.74 33.63 7.38
CA LYS A 159 -4.88 32.99 6.72
C LYS A 159 -5.11 31.59 7.27
N HIS A 160 -5.97 31.48 8.27
CA HIS A 160 -6.45 30.22 8.78
C HIS A 160 -7.53 29.62 7.87
N VAL A 161 -7.45 28.33 7.55
CA VAL A 161 -8.44 27.59 6.75
C VAL A 161 -9.20 26.62 7.66
N TYR A 162 -8.55 25.57 8.15
CA TYR A 162 -9.00 24.68 9.22
C TYR A 162 -7.82 23.85 9.76
N TRP A 163 -7.98 23.29 10.96
CA TRP A 163 -6.91 22.56 11.63
C TRP A 163 -7.42 21.24 12.23
N VAL A 164 -6.95 20.85 13.40
CA VAL A 164 -7.18 19.54 14.02
C VAL A 164 -8.66 19.22 14.25
N ASN A 165 -9.42 20.15 14.83
CA ASN A 165 -10.81 19.91 15.20
C ASN A 165 -11.68 19.59 13.97
N GLU A 166 -11.59 20.41 12.94
CA GLU A 166 -12.36 20.23 11.72
C GLU A 166 -11.90 18.98 10.96
N THR A 167 -10.58 18.69 10.93
CA THR A 167 -10.02 17.51 10.27
C THR A 167 -10.57 16.22 10.86
N VAL A 168 -10.57 16.12 12.19
CA VAL A 168 -11.09 14.94 12.90
C VAL A 168 -12.61 14.82 12.74
N ASP A 169 -13.33 15.94 12.78
CA ASP A 169 -14.79 15.97 12.55
C ASP A 169 -15.13 15.56 11.10
N PHE A 170 -14.36 15.99 10.10
CA PHE A 170 -14.52 15.53 8.72
C PHE A 170 -14.33 14.02 8.60
N ALA A 171 -13.30 13.46 9.23
CA ALA A 171 -13.07 12.02 9.23
C ALA A 171 -14.25 11.27 9.88
N ARG A 172 -14.70 11.71 11.06
CA ARG A 172 -15.88 11.15 11.71
C ARG A 172 -17.12 11.22 10.79
N LYS A 173 -17.43 12.37 10.23
CA LYS A 173 -18.58 12.55 9.32
C LYS A 173 -18.48 11.63 8.10
N PHE A 174 -17.30 11.51 7.52
CA PHE A 174 -17.10 10.63 6.37
C PHE A 174 -17.33 9.15 6.74
N PHE A 175 -16.73 8.68 7.84
CA PHE A 175 -16.84 7.27 8.23
C PHE A 175 -18.21 6.93 8.84
N VAL A 176 -18.75 7.78 9.72
CA VAL A 176 -20.00 7.50 10.42
C VAL A 176 -21.21 7.89 9.57
N GLU A 177 -21.25 9.11 9.03
CA GLU A 177 -22.45 9.63 8.38
C GLU A 177 -22.58 9.20 6.92
N GLU A 178 -21.48 9.18 6.14
CA GLU A 178 -21.51 8.76 4.74
C GLU A 178 -21.41 7.24 4.58
N LEU A 179 -20.43 6.60 5.23
CA LEU A 179 -20.23 5.16 5.12
C LEU A 179 -21.12 4.35 6.08
N GLY A 180 -21.62 4.97 7.17
CA GLY A 180 -22.51 4.32 8.14
C GLY A 180 -21.82 3.35 9.07
N ILE A 181 -20.54 3.59 9.37
CA ILE A 181 -19.81 2.87 10.39
C ILE A 181 -20.37 3.29 11.75
N PRO A 182 -20.75 2.36 12.65
CA PRO A 182 -21.15 2.71 14.02
C PRO A 182 -20.04 3.50 14.72
N GLU A 183 -20.41 4.59 15.38
CA GLU A 183 -19.45 5.52 15.99
C GLU A 183 -18.59 4.84 17.07
N GLU A 184 -19.14 3.86 17.76
CA GLU A 184 -18.46 3.02 18.77
C GLU A 184 -17.36 2.15 18.18
N GLU A 185 -17.36 1.89 16.87
CA GLU A 185 -16.32 1.10 16.20
C GLU A 185 -15.14 1.96 15.72
N LEU A 186 -15.30 3.28 15.69
CA LEU A 186 -14.28 4.20 15.20
C LEU A 186 -13.26 4.52 16.30
N VAL A 187 -11.99 4.32 16.01
CA VAL A 187 -10.87 4.59 16.93
C VAL A 187 -9.90 5.57 16.27
N PHE A 188 -9.46 6.56 17.04
CA PHE A 188 -8.42 7.52 16.65
C PHE A 188 -7.17 7.27 17.50
N LYS A 189 -6.16 6.64 16.91
CA LYS A 189 -4.88 6.31 17.56
C LYS A 189 -3.90 7.48 17.38
N GLU A 190 -3.34 7.97 18.47
CA GLU A 190 -2.29 9.02 18.45
C GLU A 190 -1.00 8.46 17.88
N SER A 191 -0.40 9.18 16.95
CA SER A 191 0.80 8.77 16.23
C SER A 191 1.65 9.98 15.84
N TRP A 192 2.83 9.71 15.32
CA TRP A 192 3.72 10.67 14.67
C TRP A 192 3.99 10.24 13.26
N TRP A 193 3.81 11.15 12.32
CA TRP A 193 4.07 10.88 10.91
C TRP A 193 5.31 11.63 10.42
N GLU A 194 6.09 10.95 9.59
CA GLU A 194 7.23 11.52 8.88
C GLU A 194 7.27 10.97 7.46
N GLY A 195 7.37 11.85 6.47
CA GLY A 195 7.42 11.44 5.08
C GLY A 195 7.71 12.59 4.11
N GLY A 196 8.42 12.28 3.03
CA GLY A 196 8.74 13.26 2.00
C GLY A 196 9.51 14.49 2.49
N GLY A 197 10.23 14.38 3.62
CA GLY A 197 11.00 15.48 4.24
C GLY A 197 10.19 16.37 5.17
N ASN A 198 8.96 16.01 5.51
CA ASN A 198 8.12 16.72 6.49
C ASN A 198 7.65 15.79 7.60
N ALA A 199 7.22 16.37 8.73
CA ALA A 199 6.75 15.62 9.89
C ALA A 199 5.69 16.38 10.70
N GLY A 200 4.94 15.63 11.51
CA GLY A 200 3.99 16.19 12.47
C GLY A 200 3.21 15.14 13.25
N PRO A 201 2.52 15.55 14.33
CA PRO A 201 1.60 14.67 15.04
C PRO A 201 0.46 14.22 14.11
N SER A 202 -0.08 13.04 14.38
CA SER A 202 -1.11 12.46 13.53
C SER A 202 -2.10 11.61 14.31
N PHE A 203 -3.26 11.34 13.71
CA PHE A 203 -4.16 10.26 14.10
C PHE A 203 -4.20 9.18 13.03
N GLU A 204 -4.11 7.93 13.44
CA GLU A 204 -4.49 6.78 12.61
C GLU A 204 -5.95 6.43 12.95
N VAL A 205 -6.80 6.39 11.94
CA VAL A 205 -8.23 6.09 12.09
C VAL A 205 -8.45 4.63 11.75
N ALA A 206 -8.83 3.82 12.73
CA ALA A 206 -8.98 2.39 12.61
C ALA A 206 -10.39 1.90 12.94
N VAL A 207 -10.80 0.82 12.28
CA VAL A 207 -12.08 0.14 12.49
C VAL A 207 -11.88 -1.37 12.37
N GLY A 208 -12.13 -2.10 13.45
CA GLY A 208 -12.10 -3.56 13.45
C GLY A 208 -10.80 -4.18 12.94
N GLY A 209 -9.64 -3.64 13.34
CA GLY A 209 -8.32 -4.10 12.95
C GLY A 209 -7.77 -3.44 11.68
N LEU A 210 -8.57 -2.67 10.95
CA LEU A 210 -8.20 -2.08 9.67
C LEU A 210 -8.04 -0.56 9.80
N GLU A 211 -6.82 -0.05 9.61
CA GLU A 211 -6.56 1.39 9.47
C GLU A 211 -7.14 1.87 8.14
N LEU A 212 -8.05 2.85 8.19
CA LEU A 212 -8.74 3.41 7.02
C LEU A 212 -8.17 4.75 6.58
N ALA A 213 -7.61 5.52 7.52
CA ALA A 213 -7.02 6.83 7.22
C ALA A 213 -5.94 7.22 8.22
N THR A 214 -5.03 8.09 7.79
CA THR A 214 -4.10 8.83 8.64
C THR A 214 -4.35 10.32 8.46
N LEU A 215 -4.51 11.04 9.57
CA LEU A 215 -4.72 12.49 9.63
C LEU A 215 -3.46 13.13 10.19
N VAL A 216 -2.72 13.87 9.38
CA VAL A 216 -1.42 14.46 9.75
C VAL A 216 -1.54 15.97 9.92
N PHE A 217 -0.97 16.46 11.00
CA PHE A 217 -0.86 17.88 11.30
C PHE A 217 0.60 18.30 11.12
N MET A 218 0.96 18.52 9.87
CA MET A 218 2.33 18.76 9.44
C MET A 218 2.78 20.15 9.86
N MET A 219 3.83 20.21 10.67
CA MET A 219 4.37 21.44 11.24
C MET A 219 5.88 21.57 11.07
N TYR A 220 6.56 20.50 10.66
CA TYR A 220 8.02 20.45 10.65
C TYR A 220 8.58 20.00 9.30
N ARG A 221 9.73 20.56 8.93
CA ARG A 221 10.65 20.01 7.95
C ARG A 221 11.69 19.15 8.66
N VAL A 222 11.97 18.00 8.12
CA VAL A 222 13.02 17.10 8.61
C VAL A 222 14.37 17.55 8.07
N ASP A 223 15.37 17.70 8.95
CA ASP A 223 16.75 18.07 8.60
C ASP A 223 17.72 17.17 9.39
N GLY A 224 18.09 16.06 8.77
CA GLY A 224 18.83 15.00 9.44
C GLY A 224 18.07 14.46 10.66
N ALA A 225 18.63 14.60 11.84
CA ALA A 225 17.98 14.19 13.11
C ALA A 225 17.16 15.31 13.79
N SER A 226 16.95 16.46 13.12
CA SER A 226 16.30 17.65 13.67
C SER A 226 15.00 17.95 12.94
N TYR A 227 14.08 18.60 13.65
CA TYR A 227 12.84 19.13 13.11
C TYR A 227 12.89 20.66 13.14
N ILE A 228 12.66 21.29 11.98
CA ILE A 228 12.60 22.75 11.81
C ILE A 228 11.16 23.12 11.53
N GLU A 229 10.60 24.08 12.28
CA GLU A 229 9.23 24.54 12.06
C GLU A 229 9.02 25.06 10.65
N LEU A 230 7.91 24.65 10.04
CA LEU A 230 7.47 25.16 8.75
C LEU A 230 6.89 26.58 8.92
N PRO A 231 6.96 27.43 7.88
CA PRO A 231 6.34 28.76 7.92
C PRO A 231 4.81 28.72 7.93
N LEU A 232 4.23 27.57 7.62
CA LEU A 232 2.78 27.32 7.61
C LEU A 232 2.45 25.98 8.27
N LYS A 233 1.22 25.87 8.79
CA LYS A 233 0.68 24.62 9.35
C LYS A 233 -0.18 23.94 8.29
N ILE A 234 0.07 22.66 8.01
CA ILE A 234 -0.56 21.95 6.89
C ILE A 234 -1.38 20.79 7.42
N VAL A 235 -2.65 20.74 7.04
CA VAL A 235 -3.45 19.52 7.15
C VAL A 235 -3.07 18.63 5.96
N ASP A 236 -2.50 17.48 6.27
CA ASP A 236 -2.25 16.40 5.32
C ASP A 236 -3.05 15.17 5.75
N THR A 237 -3.76 14.57 4.82
CA THR A 237 -4.54 13.37 5.13
C THR A 237 -4.33 12.30 4.07
N GLY A 238 -4.38 11.04 4.51
CA GLY A 238 -4.29 9.88 3.63
C GLY A 238 -5.39 8.88 3.93
N TYR A 239 -6.44 8.85 3.09
CA TYR A 239 -7.51 7.86 3.15
C TYR A 239 -7.19 6.71 2.19
N GLY A 240 -7.17 5.48 2.71
CA GLY A 240 -6.91 4.29 1.92
C GLY A 240 -8.14 3.87 1.12
N ILE A 241 -8.25 4.30 -0.13
CA ILE A 241 -9.42 4.02 -0.98
C ILE A 241 -9.64 2.51 -1.13
N GLU A 242 -8.56 1.74 -1.28
CA GLU A 242 -8.58 0.27 -1.34
C GLU A 242 -9.11 -0.36 -0.04
N ARG A 243 -8.64 0.12 1.10
CA ARG A 243 -9.06 -0.38 2.42
C ARG A 243 -10.51 -0.04 2.71
N ILE A 244 -10.98 1.15 2.33
CA ILE A 244 -12.38 1.56 2.46
C ILE A 244 -13.26 0.71 1.54
N ALA A 245 -12.84 0.45 0.30
CA ALA A 245 -13.55 -0.45 -0.61
C ALA A 245 -13.63 -1.89 -0.03
N TRP A 246 -12.53 -2.39 0.52
CA TRP A 246 -12.50 -3.68 1.19
C TRP A 246 -13.43 -3.72 2.40
N PHE A 247 -13.38 -2.69 3.25
CA PHE A 247 -14.28 -2.54 4.38
C PHE A 247 -15.75 -2.57 3.96
N THR A 248 -16.16 -1.84 2.91
CA THR A 248 -17.57 -1.77 2.51
C THR A 248 -18.06 -3.01 1.80
N GLN A 249 -17.21 -3.67 1.02
CA GLN A 249 -17.56 -4.87 0.25
C GLN A 249 -17.48 -6.17 1.06
N LYS A 250 -16.70 -6.17 2.16
CA LYS A 250 -16.49 -7.38 2.98
C LYS A 250 -15.99 -8.59 2.16
N THR A 251 -15.24 -8.34 1.09
CA THR A 251 -14.64 -9.40 0.29
C THR A 251 -13.55 -10.13 1.08
N PRO A 252 -13.21 -11.39 0.73
CA PRO A 252 -12.25 -12.17 1.51
C PRO A 252 -10.85 -11.57 1.56
N THR A 253 -10.44 -10.81 0.54
CA THR A 253 -9.17 -10.04 0.56
C THR A 253 -9.39 -8.68 -0.08
N ALA A 254 -8.49 -7.72 0.17
CA ALA A 254 -8.53 -6.43 -0.50
C ALA A 254 -8.35 -6.56 -2.03
N PHE A 255 -7.64 -7.60 -2.50
CA PHE A 255 -7.51 -7.85 -3.94
C PHE A 255 -8.87 -8.07 -4.61
N HIS A 256 -9.78 -8.81 -3.98
CA HIS A 256 -11.15 -9.01 -4.49
C HIS A 256 -11.94 -7.70 -4.52
N ALA A 257 -11.78 -6.85 -3.52
CA ALA A 257 -12.46 -5.55 -3.47
C ALA A 257 -11.98 -4.60 -4.58
N VAL A 258 -10.69 -4.64 -4.89
CA VAL A 258 -10.03 -3.71 -5.82
C VAL A 258 -10.10 -4.20 -7.26
N TYR A 259 -9.78 -5.47 -7.49
CA TYR A 259 -9.61 -6.06 -8.82
C TYR A 259 -10.83 -6.86 -9.30
N GLY A 260 -11.80 -7.16 -8.41
CA GLY A 260 -13.02 -7.87 -8.79
C GLY A 260 -12.74 -9.19 -9.54
N ASP A 261 -13.37 -9.36 -10.70
CA ASP A 261 -13.24 -10.57 -11.52
C ASP A 261 -11.83 -10.79 -12.09
N LEU A 262 -11.00 -9.75 -12.15
CA LEU A 262 -9.61 -9.87 -12.59
C LEU A 262 -8.79 -10.81 -11.67
N VAL A 263 -9.15 -10.94 -10.38
CA VAL A 263 -8.55 -11.90 -9.47
C VAL A 263 -8.71 -13.32 -10.02
N ARG A 264 -9.95 -13.71 -10.36
CA ARG A 264 -10.26 -15.04 -10.90
C ARG A 264 -9.58 -15.28 -12.25
N GLU A 265 -9.53 -14.25 -13.09
CA GLU A 265 -8.83 -14.32 -14.39
C GLU A 265 -7.34 -14.60 -14.19
N PHE A 266 -6.67 -13.94 -13.23
CA PHE A 266 -5.26 -14.19 -12.94
C PHE A 266 -5.03 -15.59 -12.35
N HIS A 267 -5.88 -16.06 -11.46
CA HIS A 267 -5.83 -17.46 -10.98
C HIS A 267 -5.88 -18.45 -12.12
N LYS A 268 -6.76 -18.22 -13.11
CA LYS A 268 -6.90 -19.08 -14.30
C LYS A 268 -5.67 -19.00 -15.21
N LEU A 269 -5.19 -17.78 -15.51
CA LEU A 269 -4.01 -17.57 -16.37
C LEU A 269 -2.74 -18.18 -15.75
N LEU A 270 -2.60 -18.09 -14.45
CA LEU A 270 -1.45 -18.59 -13.71
C LEU A 270 -1.62 -20.05 -13.26
N ASN A 271 -2.69 -20.72 -13.66
CA ASN A 271 -2.97 -22.12 -13.35
C ASN A 271 -2.87 -22.46 -11.85
N VAL A 272 -3.33 -21.54 -10.99
CA VAL A 272 -3.37 -21.71 -9.53
C VAL A 272 -4.83 -21.73 -9.10
N PRO A 273 -5.32 -22.78 -8.44
CA PRO A 273 -6.69 -22.80 -7.93
C PRO A 273 -6.96 -21.62 -6.97
N GLU A 274 -8.09 -20.96 -7.14
CA GLU A 274 -8.54 -19.97 -6.15
C GLU A 274 -9.05 -20.72 -4.90
N PRO A 275 -8.59 -20.38 -3.69
CA PRO A 275 -9.10 -21.00 -2.47
C PRO A 275 -10.58 -20.70 -2.26
N GLU A 276 -11.27 -21.60 -1.56
CA GLU A 276 -12.62 -21.32 -1.13
C GLU A 276 -12.68 -20.06 -0.25
N LYS A 277 -13.76 -19.29 -0.36
CA LYS A 277 -13.91 -18.03 0.38
C LYS A 277 -13.80 -18.19 1.90
N ASN A 278 -14.33 -19.27 2.46
CA ASN A 278 -14.23 -19.59 3.89
C ASN A 278 -12.78 -19.74 4.35
N VAL A 279 -11.89 -20.32 3.52
CA VAL A 279 -10.45 -20.42 3.80
C VAL A 279 -9.81 -19.02 3.85
N LEU A 280 -10.12 -18.17 2.88
CA LEU A 280 -9.59 -16.81 2.82
C LEU A 280 -10.10 -15.95 3.97
N TYR A 281 -11.39 -16.04 4.34
CA TYR A 281 -11.94 -15.33 5.50
C TYR A 281 -11.26 -15.77 6.80
N ALA A 282 -11.18 -17.08 7.05
CA ALA A 282 -10.53 -17.61 8.25
C ALA A 282 -9.05 -17.20 8.33
N LEU A 283 -8.36 -17.15 7.19
CA LEU A 283 -6.97 -16.71 7.12
C LEU A 283 -6.83 -15.22 7.43
N VAL A 284 -7.66 -14.36 6.81
CA VAL A 284 -7.60 -12.91 6.99
C VAL A 284 -7.94 -12.53 8.42
N GLU A 285 -9.03 -13.06 9.00
CA GLU A 285 -9.43 -12.77 10.38
C GLU A 285 -8.27 -13.00 11.36
N LYS A 286 -7.53 -14.10 11.19
CA LYS A 286 -6.39 -14.44 12.06
C LYS A 286 -5.11 -13.66 11.72
N SER A 287 -4.95 -13.18 10.49
CA SER A 287 -3.71 -12.55 10.04
C SER A 287 -3.44 -11.16 10.64
N GLY A 288 -4.44 -10.53 11.23
CA GLY A 288 -4.29 -9.19 11.81
C GLY A 288 -3.16 -9.08 12.84
N ARG A 289 -2.96 -10.12 13.65
CA ARG A 289 -1.94 -10.17 14.72
C ARG A 289 -0.62 -10.82 14.32
N TYR A 290 -0.54 -11.41 13.14
CA TYR A 290 0.60 -12.20 12.72
C TYR A 290 1.31 -11.59 11.52
N ASN A 291 2.63 -11.69 11.53
CA ASN A 291 3.45 -11.36 10.37
C ASN A 291 3.58 -12.59 9.46
N LEU A 292 2.75 -12.69 8.44
CA LEU A 292 2.79 -13.83 7.51
C LEU A 292 4.07 -13.89 6.66
N SER A 293 4.94 -12.87 6.71
CA SER A 293 6.28 -12.93 6.13
C SER A 293 7.25 -13.76 6.99
N ASP A 294 6.97 -13.94 8.29
CA ASP A 294 7.71 -14.85 9.14
C ASP A 294 7.23 -16.29 8.93
N PRO A 295 8.11 -17.23 8.56
CA PRO A 295 7.72 -18.62 8.27
C PRO A 295 7.07 -19.35 9.45
N LYS A 296 7.43 -19.00 10.70
CA LYS A 296 6.84 -19.62 11.89
C LYS A 296 5.43 -19.13 12.13
N GLU A 297 5.23 -17.82 12.02
CA GLU A 297 3.91 -17.20 12.17
C GLU A 297 2.96 -17.61 11.03
N PHE A 298 3.44 -17.65 9.78
CA PHE A 298 2.70 -18.21 8.65
C PHE A 298 2.24 -19.65 8.92
N ASN A 299 3.17 -20.52 9.32
CA ASN A 299 2.82 -21.91 9.63
C ASN A 299 1.79 -21.99 10.75
N THR A 300 1.94 -21.19 11.82
CA THR A 300 0.99 -21.14 12.94
C THR A 300 -0.42 -20.77 12.49
N VAL A 301 -0.56 -19.71 11.71
CA VAL A 301 -1.86 -19.26 11.22
C VAL A 301 -2.50 -20.28 10.29
N VAL A 302 -1.73 -20.86 9.37
CA VAL A 302 -2.25 -21.86 8.43
C VAL A 302 -2.67 -23.14 9.16
N ASP A 303 -1.91 -23.57 10.18
CA ASP A 303 -2.28 -24.73 11.01
C ASP A 303 -3.58 -24.47 11.80
N LEU A 304 -3.80 -23.25 12.32
CA LEU A 304 -5.04 -22.86 12.96
C LEU A 304 -6.23 -22.92 12.00
N VAL A 305 -6.08 -22.36 10.80
CA VAL A 305 -7.11 -22.39 9.74
C VAL A 305 -7.41 -23.81 9.28
N ALA A 306 -6.36 -24.61 9.04
CA ALA A 306 -6.51 -26.02 8.63
C ALA A 306 -7.28 -26.84 9.68
N LYS A 307 -6.94 -26.65 10.96
CA LYS A 307 -7.64 -27.32 12.08
C LYS A 307 -9.12 -26.90 12.14
N GLU A 308 -9.40 -25.60 12.03
CA GLU A 308 -10.77 -25.05 12.11
C GLU A 308 -11.65 -25.59 10.98
N LEU A 309 -11.11 -25.63 9.76
CA LEU A 309 -11.84 -26.04 8.56
C LEU A 309 -11.70 -27.53 8.23
N LYS A 310 -10.97 -28.30 9.06
CA LYS A 310 -10.69 -29.74 8.87
C LYS A 310 -10.01 -30.05 7.53
N LEU A 311 -9.03 -29.23 7.15
CA LEU A 311 -8.24 -29.36 5.92
C LEU A 311 -6.85 -29.94 6.23
N GLY A 312 -6.18 -30.48 5.19
CA GLY A 312 -4.77 -30.86 5.27
C GLY A 312 -3.88 -29.63 5.37
N SER A 313 -3.05 -29.55 6.42
CA SER A 313 -2.22 -28.36 6.65
C SER A 313 -1.09 -28.22 5.61
N VAL A 314 -0.50 -29.34 5.17
CA VAL A 314 0.60 -29.32 4.18
C VAL A 314 0.09 -28.82 2.81
N GLU A 315 -0.98 -29.40 2.34
CA GLU A 315 -1.62 -29.04 1.08
C GLU A 315 -2.09 -27.58 1.08
N LEU A 316 -2.65 -27.13 2.21
CA LEU A 316 -3.08 -25.75 2.38
C LEU A 316 -1.88 -24.78 2.33
N LYS A 317 -0.76 -25.10 2.99
CA LYS A 317 0.47 -24.29 2.93
C LYS A 317 1.00 -24.17 1.51
N GLU A 318 1.06 -25.26 0.77
CA GLU A 318 1.51 -25.27 -0.62
C GLU A 318 0.61 -24.43 -1.53
N LEU A 319 -0.71 -24.58 -1.39
CA LEU A 319 -1.69 -23.80 -2.14
C LEU A 319 -1.54 -22.30 -1.82
N LEU A 320 -1.52 -21.91 -0.55
CA LEU A 320 -1.47 -20.50 -0.13
C LEU A 320 -0.19 -19.81 -0.59
N ARG A 321 0.97 -20.48 -0.61
CA ARG A 321 2.20 -19.91 -1.18
C ARG A 321 2.04 -19.52 -2.65
N LYS A 322 1.39 -20.38 -3.45
CA LYS A 322 1.08 -20.08 -4.86
C LYS A 322 0.06 -18.93 -4.98
N VAL A 323 -0.96 -18.93 -4.15
CA VAL A 323 -1.98 -17.87 -4.09
C VAL A 323 -1.38 -16.50 -3.79
N PHE A 324 -0.44 -16.44 -2.84
CA PHE A 324 0.27 -15.20 -2.53
C PHE A 324 1.13 -14.70 -3.70
N ASP A 325 1.71 -15.61 -4.48
CA ASP A 325 2.39 -15.23 -5.72
C ASP A 325 1.41 -14.70 -6.77
N VAL A 326 0.20 -15.27 -6.89
CA VAL A 326 -0.85 -14.73 -7.79
C VAL A 326 -1.22 -13.31 -7.39
N TYR A 327 -1.48 -13.06 -6.12
CA TYR A 327 -1.83 -11.71 -5.63
C TYR A 327 -0.69 -10.71 -5.84
N ALA A 328 0.56 -11.12 -5.60
CA ALA A 328 1.69 -10.26 -5.84
C ALA A 328 1.89 -9.96 -7.34
N VAL A 329 1.71 -10.94 -8.23
CA VAL A 329 1.75 -10.72 -9.68
C VAL A 329 0.63 -9.78 -10.12
N LEU A 330 -0.58 -9.94 -9.57
CA LEU A 330 -1.72 -9.07 -9.84
C LEU A 330 -1.44 -7.61 -9.47
N ASP A 331 -0.88 -7.36 -8.30
CA ASP A 331 -0.50 -6.03 -7.83
C ASP A 331 0.68 -5.44 -8.64
N HIS A 332 1.75 -6.21 -8.79
CA HIS A 332 2.96 -5.73 -9.46
C HIS A 332 2.70 -5.39 -10.94
N THR A 333 1.89 -6.14 -11.65
CA THR A 333 1.57 -5.86 -13.06
C THR A 333 0.82 -4.55 -13.23
N LYS A 334 -0.03 -4.15 -12.27
CA LYS A 334 -0.64 -2.82 -12.25
C LYS A 334 0.39 -1.72 -11.98
N SER A 335 1.31 -1.92 -11.02
CA SER A 335 2.39 -0.97 -10.74
C SER A 335 3.30 -0.75 -11.95
N ILE A 336 3.68 -1.83 -12.65
CA ILE A 336 4.46 -1.74 -13.89
C ILE A 336 3.70 -0.90 -14.92
N ALA A 337 2.43 -1.22 -15.16
CA ALA A 337 1.61 -0.49 -16.13
C ALA A 337 1.50 1.01 -15.79
N LEU A 338 1.32 1.37 -14.51
CA LEU A 338 1.28 2.77 -14.05
C LEU A 338 2.60 3.50 -14.28
N MET A 339 3.73 2.90 -13.86
CA MET A 339 5.05 3.52 -14.03
C MET A 339 5.38 3.72 -15.50
N LEU A 340 5.18 2.72 -16.35
CA LEU A 340 5.48 2.83 -17.77
C LEU A 340 4.51 3.79 -18.49
N ALA A 341 3.22 3.83 -18.09
CA ALA A 341 2.25 4.80 -18.61
C ALA A 341 2.65 6.25 -18.32
N ASP A 342 3.30 6.49 -17.19
CA ASP A 342 3.82 7.80 -16.80
C ASP A 342 5.24 8.06 -17.30
N GLY A 343 5.73 7.23 -18.26
CA GLY A 343 6.93 7.44 -19.04
C GLY A 343 8.23 6.99 -18.36
N VAL A 344 8.18 6.07 -17.40
CA VAL A 344 9.38 5.43 -16.88
C VAL A 344 9.92 4.45 -17.91
N VAL A 345 11.23 4.51 -18.17
CA VAL A 345 11.95 3.53 -19.00
C VAL A 345 12.85 2.70 -18.09
N PRO A 346 12.73 1.37 -18.08
CA PRO A 346 13.58 0.52 -17.25
C PRO A 346 15.07 0.73 -17.52
N SER A 347 15.84 0.97 -16.46
CA SER A 347 17.27 1.28 -16.51
C SER A 347 18.02 0.71 -15.30
N ASN A 348 19.30 1.04 -15.14
CA ASN A 348 20.12 0.60 -14.02
C ASN A 348 20.16 1.63 -12.86
N SER A 349 19.46 2.75 -12.97
CA SER A 349 19.47 3.81 -11.96
C SER A 349 18.12 4.51 -11.89
N GLY A 350 17.91 5.27 -10.80
CA GLY A 350 16.72 6.09 -10.60
C GLY A 350 15.40 5.34 -10.62
N GLU A 351 14.36 6.00 -11.07
CA GLU A 351 13.02 5.42 -11.21
C GLU A 351 12.98 4.24 -12.20
N GLY A 352 13.84 4.26 -13.22
CA GLY A 352 13.97 3.16 -14.18
C GLY A 352 14.49 1.88 -13.55
N TYR A 353 15.39 1.98 -12.55
CA TYR A 353 15.81 0.82 -11.75
C TYR A 353 14.64 0.24 -10.95
N LEU A 354 13.79 1.08 -10.36
CA LEU A 354 12.63 0.63 -9.60
C LEU A 354 11.63 -0.09 -10.50
N ALA A 355 11.36 0.42 -11.71
CA ALA A 355 10.51 -0.27 -12.67
C ALA A 355 11.09 -1.64 -13.05
N ARG A 356 12.40 -1.71 -13.38
CA ARG A 356 13.10 -2.98 -13.67
C ARG A 356 13.05 -3.95 -12.49
N LEU A 357 13.19 -3.46 -11.27
CA LEU A 357 13.08 -4.25 -10.04
C LEU A 357 11.73 -4.95 -9.95
N VAL A 358 10.62 -4.21 -10.13
CA VAL A 358 9.27 -4.78 -10.07
C VAL A 358 9.03 -5.77 -11.22
N ILE A 359 9.47 -5.46 -12.44
CA ILE A 359 9.39 -6.37 -13.60
C ILE A 359 10.10 -7.69 -13.28
N ARG A 360 11.36 -7.64 -12.85
CA ARG A 360 12.16 -8.84 -12.55
C ARG A 360 11.59 -9.65 -11.39
N ARG A 361 11.05 -9.00 -10.34
CA ARG A 361 10.35 -9.68 -9.25
C ARG A 361 9.10 -10.41 -9.74
N THR A 362 8.34 -9.79 -10.63
CA THR A 362 7.16 -10.41 -11.25
C THR A 362 7.55 -11.63 -12.07
N LEU A 363 8.55 -11.51 -12.93
CA LEU A 363 9.06 -12.61 -13.77
C LEU A 363 9.56 -13.79 -12.92
N ARG A 364 10.22 -13.53 -11.79
CA ARG A 364 10.65 -14.56 -10.84
C ARG A 364 9.46 -15.29 -10.21
N ARG A 365 8.38 -14.59 -9.85
CA ARG A 365 7.17 -15.22 -9.33
C ARG A 365 6.50 -16.10 -10.39
N LEU A 366 6.43 -15.66 -11.64
CA LEU A 366 5.94 -16.47 -12.76
C LEU A 366 6.79 -17.73 -12.96
N SER A 367 8.11 -17.61 -12.89
CA SER A 367 9.03 -18.76 -12.96
C SER A 367 8.82 -19.75 -11.80
N ARG A 368 8.58 -19.27 -10.57
CA ARG A 368 8.26 -20.14 -9.41
C ARG A 368 6.93 -20.87 -9.57
N LEU A 369 5.94 -20.22 -10.16
CA LEU A 369 4.65 -20.86 -10.47
C LEU A 369 4.75 -21.88 -11.59
N GLY A 370 5.85 -21.88 -12.35
CA GLY A 370 6.07 -22.81 -13.46
C GLY A 370 5.13 -22.60 -14.65
N VAL A 371 4.67 -21.37 -14.84
CA VAL A 371 3.72 -21.02 -15.91
C VAL A 371 4.42 -20.36 -17.10
N ASP A 372 3.98 -20.69 -18.31
CA ASP A 372 4.46 -20.07 -19.56
C ASP A 372 3.46 -19.01 -20.04
N VAL A 373 3.30 -17.95 -19.20
CA VAL A 373 2.47 -16.79 -19.53
C VAL A 373 3.38 -15.59 -19.74
N LYS A 374 3.19 -14.89 -20.84
CA LYS A 374 3.91 -13.66 -21.14
C LYS A 374 3.51 -12.55 -20.19
N LEU A 375 4.51 -11.82 -19.65
CA LEU A 375 4.24 -10.66 -18.77
C LEU A 375 3.40 -9.60 -19.49
N GLY A 376 3.64 -9.39 -20.80
CA GLY A 376 2.86 -8.49 -21.65
C GLY A 376 1.37 -8.85 -21.69
N GLU A 377 1.00 -10.13 -21.65
CA GLU A 377 -0.40 -10.55 -21.58
C GLU A 377 -1.06 -10.11 -20.29
N LEU A 378 -0.43 -10.34 -19.14
CA LEU A 378 -0.94 -9.93 -17.82
C LEU A 378 -1.10 -8.41 -17.73
N ILE A 379 -0.12 -7.65 -18.22
CA ILE A 379 -0.17 -6.18 -18.27
C ILE A 379 -1.26 -5.70 -19.22
N SER A 380 -1.48 -6.36 -20.33
CA SER A 380 -2.58 -6.06 -21.24
C SER A 380 -3.95 -6.18 -20.56
N ARG A 381 -4.15 -7.17 -19.65
CA ARG A 381 -5.36 -7.30 -18.83
C ARG A 381 -5.51 -6.11 -17.87
N GLN A 382 -4.42 -5.70 -17.21
CA GLN A 382 -4.41 -4.51 -16.35
C GLN A 382 -4.82 -3.25 -17.12
N ILE A 383 -4.23 -3.01 -18.29
CA ILE A 383 -4.55 -1.84 -19.12
C ILE A 383 -6.04 -1.84 -19.51
N SER A 384 -6.58 -3.01 -19.87
CA SER A 384 -8.00 -3.13 -20.24
C SER A 384 -8.94 -2.90 -19.05
N PHE A 385 -8.55 -3.36 -17.84
CA PHE A 385 -9.37 -3.22 -16.63
C PHE A 385 -9.32 -1.80 -16.04
N TRP A 386 -8.16 -1.13 -16.10
CA TRP A 386 -7.91 0.15 -15.45
C TRP A 386 -7.97 1.36 -16.39
N GLY A 387 -8.15 1.15 -17.68
CA GLY A 387 -8.01 2.21 -18.68
C GLY A 387 -8.97 3.39 -18.53
N ASP A 388 -10.14 3.18 -17.93
CA ASP A 388 -11.11 4.23 -17.61
C ASP A 388 -10.64 5.13 -16.46
N MET A 389 -9.90 4.57 -15.49
CA MET A 389 -9.35 5.33 -14.37
C MET A 389 -7.98 5.93 -14.67
N PHE A 390 -7.21 5.27 -15.54
CA PHE A 390 -5.83 5.64 -15.89
C PHE A 390 -5.67 5.69 -17.43
N PRO A 391 -6.22 6.72 -18.08
CA PRO A 391 -6.25 6.79 -19.55
C PRO A 391 -4.86 6.78 -20.21
N ASN A 392 -3.80 7.19 -19.49
CA ASN A 392 -2.42 7.07 -19.96
C ASN A 392 -2.00 5.63 -20.23
N MET A 393 -2.52 4.64 -19.50
CA MET A 393 -2.25 3.23 -19.79
C MET A 393 -2.76 2.82 -21.17
N VAL A 394 -3.95 3.27 -21.56
CA VAL A 394 -4.53 3.00 -22.87
C VAL A 394 -3.77 3.76 -23.96
N LYS A 395 -3.52 5.04 -23.72
CA LYS A 395 -2.80 5.91 -24.66
C LYS A 395 -1.41 5.36 -25.02
N HIS A 396 -0.70 4.80 -24.05
CA HIS A 396 0.67 4.31 -24.22
C HIS A 396 0.77 2.77 -24.30
N ARG A 397 -0.36 2.07 -24.54
CA ARG A 397 -0.45 0.60 -24.53
C ARG A 397 0.67 -0.06 -25.32
N ASN A 398 0.88 0.34 -26.57
CA ASN A 398 1.82 -0.33 -27.45
C ASN A 398 3.26 -0.22 -26.95
N ILE A 399 3.67 0.98 -26.52
CA ILE A 399 5.03 1.21 -26.00
C ILE A 399 5.24 0.51 -24.65
N ILE A 400 4.20 0.42 -23.80
CA ILE A 400 4.25 -0.33 -22.54
C ILE A 400 4.53 -1.82 -22.82
N LEU A 401 3.80 -2.42 -23.75
CA LEU A 401 3.95 -3.84 -24.07
C LEU A 401 5.30 -4.12 -24.74
N GLU A 402 5.78 -3.26 -25.63
CA GLU A 402 7.09 -3.37 -26.23
C GLU A 402 8.23 -3.31 -25.19
N ILE A 403 8.17 -2.37 -24.25
CA ILE A 403 9.15 -2.26 -23.17
C ILE A 403 9.16 -3.53 -22.31
N VAL A 404 7.98 -4.04 -21.97
CA VAL A 404 7.82 -5.24 -21.15
C VAL A 404 8.40 -6.46 -21.84
N ASP A 405 8.12 -6.66 -23.12
CA ASP A 405 8.65 -7.77 -23.90
C ASP A 405 10.19 -7.71 -23.98
N LEU A 406 10.75 -6.54 -24.21
CA LEU A 406 12.22 -6.33 -24.21
C LEU A 406 12.86 -6.66 -22.85
N GLU A 407 12.24 -6.26 -21.74
CA GLU A 407 12.77 -6.56 -20.41
C GLU A 407 12.58 -8.05 -20.04
N GLU A 408 11.52 -8.71 -20.51
CA GLU A 408 11.33 -10.15 -20.36
C GLU A 408 12.41 -10.92 -21.11
N ASP A 409 12.72 -10.55 -22.35
CA ASP A 409 13.78 -11.19 -23.14
C ASP A 409 15.16 -11.01 -22.48
N LYS A 410 15.49 -9.81 -22.02
CA LYS A 410 16.73 -9.57 -21.23
C LYS A 410 16.81 -10.42 -19.97
N PHE A 411 15.68 -10.61 -19.29
CA PHE A 411 15.65 -11.46 -18.10
C PHE A 411 15.83 -12.94 -18.45
N ARG A 412 15.27 -13.43 -19.54
CA ARG A 412 15.50 -14.80 -20.05
C ARG A 412 16.97 -15.05 -20.40
N GLU A 413 17.61 -14.09 -21.08
CA GLU A 413 19.06 -14.15 -21.35
C GLU A 413 19.88 -14.20 -20.05
N LEU A 414 19.51 -13.40 -19.06
CA LEU A 414 20.16 -13.41 -17.75
C LEU A 414 20.01 -14.79 -17.10
N LEU A 415 18.82 -15.37 -17.06
CA LEU A 415 18.60 -16.70 -16.50
C LEU A 415 19.43 -17.79 -17.20
N SER A 416 19.59 -17.72 -18.51
CA SER A 416 20.44 -18.63 -19.27
C SER A 416 21.90 -18.54 -18.84
N LYS A 417 22.43 -17.33 -18.62
CA LYS A 417 23.78 -17.11 -18.10
C LYS A 417 23.92 -17.63 -16.67
N VAL A 418 22.96 -17.32 -15.80
CA VAL A 418 22.93 -17.79 -14.40
C VAL A 418 22.91 -19.29 -14.34
N SER A 419 22.12 -19.95 -15.17
CA SER A 419 22.05 -21.42 -15.25
C SER A 419 23.40 -22.07 -15.59
N THR A 420 24.19 -21.42 -16.45
CA THR A 420 25.55 -21.87 -16.79
C THR A 420 26.51 -21.65 -15.61
N ILE A 421 26.41 -20.52 -14.93
CA ILE A 421 27.26 -20.17 -13.80
C ILE A 421 26.92 -21.02 -12.55
N ALA A 422 25.66 -21.33 -12.32
CA ALA A 422 25.19 -22.18 -11.23
C ALA A 422 25.89 -23.56 -11.21
N VAL A 423 26.25 -24.10 -12.37
CA VAL A 423 27.03 -25.34 -12.45
C VAL A 423 28.36 -25.24 -11.71
N ARG A 424 29.04 -24.08 -11.76
CA ARG A 424 30.29 -23.81 -11.06
C ARG A 424 30.13 -23.86 -9.55
N TYR A 425 28.96 -23.49 -9.05
CA TYR A 425 28.67 -23.43 -7.60
C TYR A 425 27.84 -24.61 -7.10
N SER A 426 27.65 -25.65 -7.90
CA SER A 426 26.87 -26.85 -7.53
C SER A 426 27.43 -27.60 -6.29
N ARG A 427 28.71 -27.39 -5.95
CA ARG A 427 29.39 -28.02 -4.83
C ARG A 427 30.06 -27.03 -3.88
N LYS A 428 29.90 -25.75 -4.08
CA LYS A 428 30.54 -24.68 -3.30
C LYS A 428 29.58 -23.50 -3.15
N ILE A 429 29.37 -23.07 -1.92
CA ILE A 429 28.66 -21.82 -1.66
C ILE A 429 29.57 -20.66 -2.10
N PRO A 430 29.09 -19.72 -2.96
CA PRO A 430 29.87 -18.56 -3.38
C PRO A 430 30.18 -17.65 -2.19
N SER A 431 31.39 -17.07 -2.15
CA SER A 431 31.75 -16.06 -1.14
C SER A 431 31.03 -14.72 -1.43
N ALA A 432 31.02 -13.83 -0.43
CA ALA A 432 30.43 -12.50 -0.61
C ALA A 432 31.13 -11.72 -1.74
N GLU A 433 32.47 -11.84 -1.85
CA GLU A 433 33.25 -11.20 -2.92
C GLU A 433 32.90 -11.76 -4.29
N GLU A 434 32.73 -13.09 -4.40
CA GLU A 434 32.28 -13.72 -5.65
C GLU A 434 30.89 -13.26 -6.05
N LEU A 435 29.95 -13.11 -5.11
CA LEU A 435 28.61 -12.59 -5.36
C LEU A 435 28.64 -11.13 -5.82
N ILE A 436 29.43 -10.28 -5.18
CA ILE A 436 29.64 -8.88 -5.60
C ILE A 436 30.22 -8.83 -7.01
N GLN A 437 31.26 -9.62 -7.29
CA GLN A 437 31.87 -9.66 -8.61
C GLN A 437 30.91 -10.13 -9.71
N LEU A 438 30.07 -11.13 -9.43
CA LEU A 438 29.02 -11.60 -10.36
C LEU A 438 27.98 -10.52 -10.62
N TYR A 439 27.60 -9.77 -9.58
CA TYR A 439 26.65 -8.66 -9.70
C TYR A 439 27.25 -7.52 -10.54
N ASP A 440 28.44 -7.06 -10.20
CA ASP A 440 29.08 -5.90 -10.82
C ASP A 440 29.52 -6.16 -12.28
N SER A 441 30.11 -7.35 -12.53
CA SER A 441 30.68 -7.65 -13.86
C SER A 441 29.70 -8.29 -14.84
N GLN A 442 28.69 -9.03 -14.34
CA GLN A 442 27.79 -9.83 -15.17
C GLN A 442 26.30 -9.48 -14.95
N GLY A 443 26.01 -8.59 -14.02
CA GLY A 443 24.64 -8.18 -13.68
C GLY A 443 23.79 -9.30 -13.08
N ILE A 444 24.42 -10.29 -12.40
CA ILE A 444 23.76 -11.46 -11.82
C ILE A 444 23.44 -11.17 -10.35
N PRO A 445 22.16 -10.96 -9.99
CA PRO A 445 21.78 -10.76 -8.61
C PRO A 445 21.99 -12.05 -7.78
N PRO A 446 22.48 -11.96 -6.53
CA PRO A 446 22.71 -13.10 -5.67
C PRO A 446 21.49 -13.99 -5.46
N ASP A 447 20.31 -13.40 -5.33
CA ASP A 447 19.05 -14.10 -5.14
C ASP A 447 18.60 -14.88 -6.38
N VAL A 448 18.94 -14.42 -7.58
CA VAL A 448 18.66 -15.15 -8.83
C VAL A 448 19.57 -16.36 -8.93
N LEU A 449 20.85 -16.22 -8.55
CA LEU A 449 21.78 -17.33 -8.50
C LEU A 449 21.35 -18.39 -7.46
N GLN A 450 20.95 -17.94 -6.27
CA GLN A 450 20.45 -18.84 -5.21
C GLN A 450 19.24 -19.65 -5.70
N GLN A 451 18.25 -19.01 -6.29
CA GLN A 451 17.05 -19.69 -6.81
C GLN A 451 17.40 -20.73 -7.88
N GLU A 452 18.33 -20.42 -8.76
CA GLU A 452 18.75 -21.38 -9.80
C GLU A 452 19.54 -22.56 -9.20
N LEU A 453 20.31 -22.32 -8.15
CA LEU A 453 20.98 -23.37 -7.40
C LEU A 453 19.98 -24.28 -6.67
N GLU A 454 19.02 -23.71 -5.96
CA GLU A 454 17.93 -24.46 -5.31
C GLU A 454 17.11 -25.27 -6.30
N LYS A 455 16.77 -24.70 -7.45
CA LYS A 455 16.02 -25.39 -8.52
C LYS A 455 16.77 -26.59 -9.10
N LYS A 456 18.10 -26.50 -9.25
CA LYS A 456 18.91 -27.53 -9.89
C LYS A 456 19.50 -28.57 -8.95
N TYR A 457 19.80 -28.15 -7.74
CA TYR A 457 20.62 -28.97 -6.82
C TYR A 457 19.94 -29.19 -5.46
N GLY A 458 18.76 -28.54 -5.22
CA GLY A 458 17.87 -28.78 -4.07
C GLY A 458 18.29 -28.31 -2.79
#